data_cb375943d7a82910a7efc83743256721
#
_entry.id   cb375943d7a82910a7efc83743256721
#
_cell.length_a   1.000
_cell.length_b   1.000
_cell.length_c   1.000
_cell.angle_alpha   90.00
_cell.angle_beta   90.00
_cell.angle_gamma   90.00
#
_symmetry.space_group_name_H-M   'P 1'
#
loop_
_entity.id
_entity.type
_entity.pdbx_description
1 polymer ?
#
loop_
_entity_poly.entity_id
_entity_poly.type
_entity_poly.pdbx_seq_one_letter_code
_entity_poly.pdbx_strand_id
1 'polypeptide(L)'
;RRAALAIAEMMAGCQPLVIAALLALQAGGAWAQAGAACRPGGTVAEVNACAVQDFQAADTTIAVLYGDVMRALSAHERPQLRQEHSAWQRDRVARCKQATRATEQQPDGPRTYHECLTRETQQRRQGIMRWLSADTPAKP
;
A
#
# COMPACT_ATOMS: atom_id res chain seq x y z
N ARG A 1 -37.78 18.22 47.18
CA ARG A 1 -36.95 16.97 47.04
C ARG A 1 -37.69 15.77 46.38
N ARG A 2 -39.04 15.81 46.23
CA ARG A 2 -39.80 14.71 45.59
C ARG A 2 -39.96 14.91 44.09
N ALA A 3 -39.74 16.08 43.53
CA ALA A 3 -39.88 16.37 42.11
C ALA A 3 -38.63 15.99 41.27
N ALA A 4 -37.44 15.84 41.91
CA ALA A 4 -36.21 15.48 41.20
C ALA A 4 -36.08 13.95 40.91
N LEU A 5 -36.82 13.09 41.64
CA LEU A 5 -36.75 11.67 41.47
C LEU A 5 -37.65 11.13 40.32
N ALA A 6 -38.71 11.87 39.96
CA ALA A 6 -39.65 11.43 38.93
C ALA A 6 -39.10 11.61 37.49
N ILE A 7 -38.11 12.49 37.27
CA ILE A 7 -37.54 12.72 35.96
C ILE A 7 -36.49 11.66 35.58
N ALA A 8 -35.83 11.06 36.57
CA ALA A 8 -34.82 10.03 36.34
C ALA A 8 -35.39 8.69 35.85
N GLU A 9 -36.61 8.33 36.23
CA GLU A 9 -37.23 7.06 35.81
C GLU A 9 -37.81 7.12 34.36
N MET A 10 -38.12 8.31 33.86
CA MET A 10 -38.68 8.45 32.52
C MET A 10 -37.63 8.32 31.39
N MET A 11 -36.32 8.46 31.70
CA MET A 11 -35.26 8.33 30.71
C MET A 11 -34.67 6.91 30.57
N ALA A 12 -35.02 6.00 31.45
CA ALA A 12 -34.45 4.64 31.44
C ALA A 12 -35.12 3.71 30.40
N GLY A 13 -36.28 4.07 29.85
CA GLY A 13 -37.06 3.17 28.97
C GLY A 13 -36.72 3.23 27.48
N CYS A 14 -36.03 4.26 26.98
CA CYS A 14 -35.79 4.44 25.54
C CYS A 14 -34.36 4.14 25.05
N GLN A 15 -33.40 3.89 25.96
CA GLN A 15 -32.01 3.69 25.59
C GLN A 15 -31.66 2.37 24.85
N PRO A 16 -32.25 1.22 25.13
CA PRO A 16 -31.85 -0.03 24.46
C PRO A 16 -32.24 -0.08 22.98
N LEU A 17 -33.33 0.60 22.57
CA LEU A 17 -33.78 0.56 21.19
C LEU A 17 -32.97 1.47 20.26
N VAL A 18 -32.47 2.60 20.76
CA VAL A 18 -31.63 3.53 19.97
C VAL A 18 -30.24 2.97 19.74
N ILE A 19 -29.68 2.28 20.75
CA ILE A 19 -28.35 1.64 20.63
C ILE A 19 -28.41 0.45 19.66
N ALA A 20 -29.48 -0.32 19.67
CA ALA A 20 -29.66 -1.43 18.73
C ALA A 20 -29.81 -0.96 17.27
N ALA A 21 -30.47 0.18 17.05
CA ALA A 21 -30.62 0.77 15.71
C ALA A 21 -29.30 1.35 15.15
N LEU A 22 -28.42 1.89 16.01
CA LEU A 22 -27.12 2.43 15.61
C LEU A 22 -26.10 1.32 15.28
N LEU A 23 -26.19 0.14 15.92
CA LEU A 23 -25.31 -1.01 15.63
C LEU A 23 -25.68 -1.71 14.30
N ALA A 24 -26.93 -1.64 13.86
CA ALA A 24 -27.37 -2.26 12.62
C ALA A 24 -26.90 -1.49 11.35
N LEU A 25 -26.56 -0.19 11.45
CA LEU A 25 -26.07 0.60 10.32
C LEU A 25 -24.57 0.40 10.00
N GLN A 26 -23.82 -0.25 10.88
CA GLN A 26 -22.37 -0.45 10.66
C GLN A 26 -22.02 -1.75 9.92
N ALA A 27 -22.97 -2.66 9.77
CA ALA A 27 -22.73 -3.94 9.08
C ALA A 27 -22.66 -3.81 7.54
N GLY A 28 -23.07 -2.68 6.96
CA GLY A 28 -23.08 -2.46 5.50
C GLY A 28 -21.78 -1.92 4.89
N GLY A 29 -20.82 -1.47 5.73
CA GLY A 29 -19.64 -0.75 5.22
C GLY A 29 -18.42 -1.63 4.86
N ALA A 30 -18.36 -2.89 5.28
CA ALA A 30 -17.19 -3.74 5.07
C ALA A 30 -17.09 -4.31 3.65
N TRP A 31 -18.16 -4.36 2.90
CA TRP A 31 -18.19 -4.91 1.54
C TRP A 31 -17.89 -3.89 0.44
N ALA A 32 -17.99 -2.60 0.73
CA ALA A 32 -17.76 -1.53 -0.26
C ALA A 32 -16.29 -1.22 -0.52
N GLN A 33 -15.35 -1.78 0.25
CA GLN A 33 -13.90 -1.55 0.12
C GLN A 33 -13.15 -2.72 -0.53
N ALA A 34 -13.80 -3.82 -0.84
CA ALA A 34 -13.20 -4.88 -1.64
C ALA A 34 -13.16 -4.38 -3.10
N GLY A 35 -11.99 -3.92 -3.56
CA GLY A 35 -11.73 -3.64 -4.97
C GLY A 35 -12.03 -4.87 -5.83
N ALA A 36 -12.08 -4.70 -7.16
CA ALA A 36 -12.25 -5.81 -8.09
C ALA A 36 -11.18 -6.89 -7.83
N ALA A 37 -11.57 -8.17 -7.89
CA ALA A 37 -10.61 -9.27 -7.85
C ALA A 37 -9.80 -9.30 -9.15
N CYS A 38 -8.53 -9.70 -9.09
CA CYS A 38 -7.74 -9.94 -10.30
C CYS A 38 -8.35 -11.07 -11.12
N ARG A 39 -8.65 -10.77 -12.37
CA ARG A 39 -9.02 -11.77 -13.38
C ARG A 39 -8.34 -11.41 -14.69
N PRO A 40 -7.32 -12.18 -15.13
CA PRO A 40 -6.70 -11.99 -16.43
C PRO A 40 -7.73 -12.15 -17.56
N GLY A 41 -7.77 -11.18 -18.48
CA GLY A 41 -8.77 -11.18 -19.56
C GLY A 41 -10.21 -10.82 -19.14
N GLY A 42 -10.42 -10.40 -17.89
CA GLY A 42 -11.71 -9.94 -17.38
C GLY A 42 -12.03 -8.49 -17.78
N THR A 43 -12.86 -7.83 -16.99
CA THR A 43 -13.17 -6.41 -17.14
C THR A 43 -11.93 -5.53 -16.92
N VAL A 44 -11.97 -4.27 -17.35
CA VAL A 44 -10.87 -3.32 -17.13
C VAL A 44 -10.52 -3.21 -15.64
N ALA A 45 -11.52 -3.18 -14.76
CA ALA A 45 -11.31 -3.11 -13.31
C ALA A 45 -10.60 -4.38 -12.78
N GLU A 46 -10.97 -5.56 -13.27
CA GLU A 46 -10.33 -6.83 -12.88
C GLU A 46 -8.89 -6.93 -13.40
N VAL A 47 -8.62 -6.47 -14.61
CA VAL A 47 -7.25 -6.41 -15.16
C VAL A 47 -6.40 -5.37 -14.45
N ASN A 48 -6.96 -4.22 -14.10
CA ASN A 48 -6.28 -3.22 -13.24
C ASN A 48 -5.89 -3.83 -11.89
N ALA A 49 -6.78 -4.62 -11.28
CA ALA A 49 -6.50 -5.32 -10.02
C ALA A 49 -5.34 -6.32 -10.14
N CYS A 50 -5.19 -6.99 -11.29
CA CYS A 50 -4.04 -7.85 -11.55
C CYS A 50 -2.72 -7.06 -11.52
N ALA A 51 -2.66 -5.92 -12.19
CA ALA A 51 -1.45 -5.09 -12.19
C ALA A 51 -1.08 -4.59 -10.79
N VAL A 52 -2.06 -4.30 -9.94
CA VAL A 52 -1.83 -3.96 -8.52
C VAL A 52 -1.22 -5.15 -7.77
N GLN A 53 -1.74 -6.36 -7.96
CA GLN A 53 -1.21 -7.58 -7.32
C GLN A 53 0.22 -7.88 -7.78
N ASP A 54 0.51 -7.75 -9.07
CA ASP A 54 1.85 -7.95 -9.61
C ASP A 54 2.86 -6.97 -9.02
N PHE A 55 2.45 -5.71 -8.88
CA PHE A 55 3.28 -4.71 -8.20
C PHE A 55 3.51 -5.06 -6.73
N GLN A 56 2.47 -5.44 -5.99
CA GLN A 56 2.60 -5.84 -4.58
C GLN A 56 3.53 -7.04 -4.40
N ALA A 57 3.47 -8.02 -5.29
CA ALA A 57 4.36 -9.18 -5.28
C ALA A 57 5.82 -8.76 -5.55
N ALA A 58 6.06 -7.90 -6.53
CA ALA A 58 7.39 -7.38 -6.85
C ALA A 58 7.93 -6.55 -5.68
N ASP A 59 7.12 -5.69 -5.08
CA ASP A 59 7.51 -4.83 -3.95
C ASP A 59 7.85 -5.66 -2.69
N THR A 60 7.07 -6.70 -2.42
CA THR A 60 7.36 -7.67 -1.35
C THR A 60 8.71 -8.38 -1.59
N THR A 61 8.96 -8.82 -2.83
CA THR A 61 10.21 -9.49 -3.20
C THR A 61 11.42 -8.58 -2.97
N ILE A 62 11.31 -7.31 -3.35
CA ILE A 62 12.39 -6.32 -3.13
C ILE A 62 12.55 -5.98 -1.65
N ALA A 63 11.47 -5.91 -0.87
CA ALA A 63 11.55 -5.66 0.57
C ALA A 63 12.28 -6.79 1.29
N VAL A 64 12.02 -8.05 0.93
CA VAL A 64 12.75 -9.22 1.48
C VAL A 64 14.23 -9.14 1.12
N LEU A 65 14.56 -8.93 -0.17
CA LEU A 65 15.95 -8.81 -0.62
C LEU A 65 16.69 -7.66 0.09
N TYR A 66 16.06 -6.49 0.21
CA TYR A 66 16.60 -5.35 0.94
C TYR A 66 16.92 -5.73 2.39
N GLY A 67 16.00 -6.41 3.07
CA GLY A 67 16.21 -6.88 4.44
C GLY A 67 17.37 -7.87 4.57
N ASP A 68 17.52 -8.79 3.62
CA ASP A 68 18.60 -9.77 3.58
C ASP A 68 19.97 -9.08 3.40
N VAL A 69 20.06 -8.17 2.44
CA VAL A 69 21.28 -7.40 2.19
C VAL A 69 21.62 -6.51 3.39
N MET A 70 20.63 -5.82 3.98
CA MET A 70 20.84 -5.01 5.19
C MET A 70 21.42 -5.83 6.35
N ARG A 71 21.05 -7.10 6.51
CA ARG A 71 21.61 -7.99 7.54
C ARG A 71 23.07 -8.38 7.24
N ALA A 72 23.42 -8.53 5.98
CA ALA A 72 24.76 -8.90 5.55
C ALA A 72 25.76 -7.72 5.61
N LEU A 73 25.30 -6.48 5.50
CA LEU A 73 26.15 -5.30 5.48
C LEU A 73 26.68 -4.93 6.87
N SER A 74 27.85 -4.26 6.89
CA SER A 74 28.42 -3.65 8.07
C SER A 74 27.56 -2.52 8.64
N ALA A 75 27.79 -2.15 9.91
CA ALA A 75 27.10 -1.03 10.54
C ALA A 75 27.31 0.32 9.82
N HIS A 76 28.45 0.48 9.13
CA HIS A 76 28.80 1.67 8.37
C HIS A 76 28.04 1.76 7.04
N GLU A 77 27.81 0.65 6.36
CA GLU A 77 27.15 0.59 5.05
C GLU A 77 25.63 0.70 5.14
N ARG A 78 25.02 0.17 6.21
CA ARG A 78 23.55 0.14 6.39
C ARG A 78 22.88 1.50 6.24
N PRO A 79 23.36 2.60 6.85
CA PRO A 79 22.76 3.92 6.67
C PRO A 79 22.77 4.38 5.21
N GLN A 80 23.83 4.07 4.47
CA GLN A 80 23.98 4.45 3.06
C GLN A 80 22.97 3.72 2.17
N LEU A 81 22.86 2.40 2.31
CA LEU A 81 21.84 1.62 1.57
C LEU A 81 20.43 2.08 1.93
N ARG A 82 20.15 2.38 3.21
CA ARG A 82 18.84 2.88 3.64
C ARG A 82 18.50 4.20 2.95
N GLN A 83 19.43 5.13 2.89
CA GLN A 83 19.24 6.42 2.24
C GLN A 83 19.01 6.25 0.73
N GLU A 84 19.84 5.44 0.07
CA GLU A 84 19.72 5.14 -1.36
C GLU A 84 18.38 4.46 -1.68
N HIS A 85 17.97 3.48 -0.88
CA HIS A 85 16.72 2.77 -1.10
C HIS A 85 15.49 3.67 -0.91
N SER A 86 15.50 4.54 0.11
CA SER A 86 14.43 5.52 0.34
C SER A 86 14.34 6.55 -0.78
N ALA A 87 15.47 7.01 -1.29
CA ALA A 87 15.50 7.90 -2.47
C ALA A 87 14.92 7.19 -3.70
N TRP A 88 15.36 5.97 -3.98
CA TRP A 88 14.84 5.17 -5.09
C TRP A 88 13.32 4.96 -5.01
N GLN A 89 12.75 4.69 -3.82
CA GLN A 89 11.30 4.53 -3.65
C GLN A 89 10.53 5.79 -4.06
N ARG A 90 11.01 6.97 -3.65
CA ARG A 90 10.39 8.25 -4.05
C ARG A 90 10.52 8.49 -5.55
N ASP A 91 11.70 8.26 -6.09
CA ASP A 91 12.01 8.48 -7.51
C ASP A 91 11.22 7.52 -8.41
N ARG A 92 11.05 6.26 -7.99
CA ARG A 92 10.20 5.28 -8.69
C ARG A 92 8.79 5.82 -8.89
N VAL A 93 8.17 6.32 -7.82
CA VAL A 93 6.81 6.88 -7.86
C VAL A 93 6.76 8.09 -8.78
N ALA A 94 7.72 9.01 -8.66
CA ALA A 94 7.77 10.22 -9.49
C ALA A 94 7.94 9.89 -10.97
N ARG A 95 8.88 8.98 -11.32
CA ARG A 95 9.10 8.55 -12.71
C ARG A 95 7.86 7.88 -13.30
N CYS A 96 7.21 6.98 -12.56
CA CYS A 96 6.03 6.29 -13.07
C CYS A 96 4.84 7.22 -13.24
N LYS A 97 4.60 8.16 -12.32
CA LYS A 97 3.57 9.19 -12.50
C LYS A 97 3.82 10.04 -13.75
N GLN A 98 5.06 10.43 -13.99
CA GLN A 98 5.41 11.21 -15.18
C GLN A 98 5.24 10.37 -16.46
N ALA A 99 5.74 9.13 -16.47
CA ALA A 99 5.70 8.26 -17.64
C ALA A 99 4.27 7.88 -18.06
N THR A 100 3.33 7.81 -17.10
CA THR A 100 1.95 7.38 -17.35
C THR A 100 0.94 8.53 -17.32
N ARG A 101 1.42 9.77 -17.27
CA ARG A 101 0.56 10.97 -17.17
C ARG A 101 -0.49 11.05 -18.27
N ALA A 102 -0.14 10.65 -19.51
CA ALA A 102 -1.04 10.70 -20.65
C ALA A 102 -2.23 9.72 -20.52
N THR A 103 -2.10 8.65 -19.74
CA THR A 103 -3.13 7.63 -19.55
C THR A 103 -3.82 7.71 -18.19
N GLU A 104 -3.44 8.66 -17.32
CA GLU A 104 -3.90 8.75 -15.94
C GLU A 104 -5.43 8.78 -15.82
N GLN A 105 -6.10 9.48 -16.72
CA GLN A 105 -7.56 9.64 -16.73
C GLN A 105 -8.29 8.55 -17.56
N GLN A 106 -7.56 7.61 -18.14
CA GLN A 106 -8.16 6.53 -18.91
C GLN A 106 -8.59 5.37 -17.99
N PRO A 107 -9.57 4.54 -18.38
CA PRO A 107 -10.04 3.41 -17.58
C PRO A 107 -8.94 2.41 -17.21
N ASP A 108 -7.92 2.25 -18.05
CA ASP A 108 -6.75 1.38 -17.83
C ASP A 108 -5.52 2.13 -17.29
N GLY A 109 -5.67 3.39 -16.93
CA GLY A 109 -4.61 4.20 -16.30
C GLY A 109 -4.00 3.54 -15.06
N PRO A 110 -4.81 2.98 -14.13
CA PRO A 110 -4.27 2.26 -12.98
C PRO A 110 -3.38 1.07 -13.36
N ARG A 111 -3.73 0.31 -14.41
CA ARG A 111 -2.91 -0.79 -14.92
C ARG A 111 -1.57 -0.26 -15.42
N THR A 112 -1.59 0.71 -16.31
CA THR A 112 -0.37 1.30 -16.90
C THR A 112 0.60 1.81 -15.84
N TYR A 113 0.08 2.46 -14.81
CA TYR A 113 0.87 2.97 -13.68
C TYR A 113 1.51 1.83 -12.86
N HIS A 114 0.74 0.80 -12.49
CA HIS A 114 1.25 -0.31 -11.69
C HIS A 114 2.21 -1.21 -12.47
N GLU A 115 2.01 -1.39 -13.78
CA GLU A 115 2.98 -2.05 -14.65
C GLU A 115 4.33 -1.30 -14.70
N CYS A 116 4.29 0.04 -14.71
CA CYS A 116 5.52 0.85 -14.59
C CYS A 116 6.20 0.60 -13.23
N LEU A 117 5.45 0.66 -12.13
CA LEU A 117 6.00 0.41 -10.79
C LEU A 117 6.61 -0.99 -10.69
N THR A 118 5.98 -2.00 -11.28
CA THR A 118 6.47 -3.39 -11.31
C THR A 118 7.83 -3.47 -12.00
N ARG A 119 7.96 -2.91 -13.21
CA ARG A 119 9.24 -2.89 -13.95
C ARG A 119 10.35 -2.19 -13.19
N GLU A 120 10.09 -1.00 -12.66
CA GLU A 120 11.06 -0.23 -11.86
C GLU A 120 11.51 -1.01 -10.62
N THR A 121 10.57 -1.72 -9.99
CA THR A 121 10.84 -2.54 -8.80
C THR A 121 11.70 -3.77 -9.14
N GLN A 122 11.39 -4.46 -10.23
CA GLN A 122 12.19 -5.61 -10.68
C GLN A 122 13.62 -5.20 -11.05
N GLN A 123 13.80 -4.05 -11.70
CA GLN A 123 15.12 -3.51 -12.05
C GLN A 123 15.94 -3.16 -10.81
N ARG A 124 15.31 -2.76 -9.70
CA ARG A 124 15.99 -2.43 -8.44
C ARG A 124 16.79 -3.58 -7.87
N ARG A 125 16.42 -4.83 -8.15
CA ARG A 125 17.11 -6.02 -7.67
C ARG A 125 18.62 -5.94 -7.86
N GLN A 126 19.07 -5.60 -9.06
CA GLN A 126 20.51 -5.50 -9.37
C GLN A 126 21.19 -4.41 -8.55
N GLY A 127 20.52 -3.27 -8.34
CA GLY A 127 21.03 -2.17 -7.53
C GLY A 127 21.27 -2.56 -6.08
N ILE A 128 20.38 -3.36 -5.49
CA ILE A 128 20.53 -3.86 -4.12
C ILE A 128 21.64 -4.92 -4.05
N MET A 129 21.67 -5.85 -5.00
CA MET A 129 22.68 -6.91 -5.03
C MET A 129 24.12 -6.41 -5.18
N ARG A 130 24.35 -5.26 -5.84
CA ARG A 130 25.68 -4.66 -5.93
C ARG A 130 26.30 -4.35 -4.57
N TRP A 131 25.51 -4.11 -3.56
CA TRP A 131 26.00 -3.87 -2.19
C TRP A 131 26.71 -5.09 -1.56
N LEU A 132 26.48 -6.29 -2.08
CA LEU A 132 27.15 -7.51 -1.66
C LEU A 132 28.40 -7.82 -2.49
N SER A 133 28.63 -7.08 -3.57
CA SER A 133 29.79 -7.29 -4.44
C SER A 133 30.98 -6.49 -3.90
N ALA A 134 32.18 -7.12 -3.88
CA ALA A 134 33.43 -6.46 -3.47
C ALA A 134 33.83 -5.25 -4.33
N ASP A 135 33.16 -5.05 -5.46
CA ASP A 135 33.39 -3.97 -6.41
C ASP A 135 32.62 -2.69 -6.11
N THR A 136 31.98 -2.58 -4.95
CA THR A 136 31.37 -1.30 -4.55
C THR A 136 32.49 -0.34 -4.20
N PRO A 137 32.80 0.67 -5.07
CA PRO A 137 33.81 1.65 -4.72
C PRO A 137 33.32 2.37 -3.46
N ALA A 138 34.16 2.40 -2.43
CA ALA A 138 33.93 3.24 -1.27
C ALA A 138 33.74 4.67 -1.81
N LYS A 139 32.50 5.15 -1.76
CA LYS A 139 32.17 6.51 -2.20
C LYS A 139 32.84 7.46 -1.21
N PRO A 140 33.62 8.45 -1.71
CA PRO A 140 34.33 9.41 -0.87
C PRO A 140 33.40 10.17 0.06
#